data_8aec5ebd1e3b8654cff958ec16e8fb6d
#
_entry.id   8aec5ebd1e3b8654cff958ec16e8fb6d
#
_cell.length_a   1.000
_cell.length_b   1.000
_cell.length_c   1.000
_cell.angle_alpha   90.00
_cell.angle_beta   90.00
_cell.angle_gamma   90.00
#
_symmetry.space_group_name_H-M   'P 1'
#
loop_
_entity.id
_entity.type
_entity.pdbx_description
1 polymer ?
#
loop_
_entity_poly.entity_id
_entity_poly.type
_entity_poly.pdbx_seq_one_letter_code
_entity_poly.pdbx_strand_id
1 'polypeptide(L)'
;MGFEQYHEPANELTAETRTFARVITSLTEEAEAISWYQQRISVEADPEARDIMRNAQEEEFKHFGMDLEFLLRKKTKWRDTLKEILFQAGDIVEHGDEAQEKTD
;
A
#
# COMPACT_ATOMS: atom_id res chain seq x y z
N MET A 1 8.65 16.19 -2.13
CA MET A 1 7.87 15.42 -1.82
C MET A 1 6.78 15.66 -0.98
N GLY A 2 5.99 15.95 -0.66
CA GLY A 2 4.72 16.19 -0.09
C GLY A 2 4.26 15.28 1.05
N PHE A 3 5.04 14.34 1.49
CA PHE A 3 4.61 13.44 2.54
C PHE A 3 5.42 13.69 3.82
N GLU A 4 4.73 14.08 4.88
CA GLU A 4 5.37 14.25 6.19
C GLU A 4 5.11 13.01 7.02
N GLN A 5 6.17 12.39 7.49
CA GLN A 5 6.08 11.14 8.22
C GLN A 5 5.42 11.30 9.59
N TYR A 6 5.74 12.38 10.31
CA TYR A 6 5.19 12.60 11.64
C TYR A 6 4.36 13.87 11.68
N HIS A 7 3.20 13.80 12.35
CA HIS A 7 2.33 14.95 12.58
C HIS A 7 2.29 15.36 14.05
N GLU A 8 3.07 14.67 14.87
CA GLU A 8 3.25 14.97 16.28
C GLU A 8 4.75 14.94 16.58
N PRO A 9 5.21 15.57 17.69
CA PRO A 9 6.63 15.52 18.02
C PRO A 9 7.13 14.09 18.15
N ALA A 10 8.25 13.79 17.49
CA ALA A 10 8.78 12.44 17.43
C ALA A 10 9.02 11.82 18.81
N ASN A 11 9.46 12.63 19.77
CA ASN A 11 9.76 12.14 21.11
C ASN A 11 8.51 11.84 21.95
N GLU A 12 7.33 12.24 21.48
CA GLU A 12 6.08 11.89 22.13
C GLU A 12 5.43 10.66 21.52
N LEU A 13 5.96 10.17 20.39
CA LEU A 13 5.45 8.99 19.74
C LEU A 13 6.13 7.75 20.31
N THR A 14 5.38 6.66 20.47
CA THR A 14 5.96 5.39 20.88
C THR A 14 6.88 4.87 19.78
N ALA A 15 7.80 3.97 20.14
CA ALA A 15 8.65 3.32 19.14
C ALA A 15 7.82 2.55 18.12
N GLU A 16 6.73 1.92 18.57
CA GLU A 16 5.84 1.17 17.69
C GLU A 16 5.15 2.10 16.68
N THR A 17 4.69 3.26 17.12
CA THR A 17 4.04 4.22 16.22
C THR A 17 5.05 4.77 15.20
N ARG A 18 6.28 5.01 15.63
CA ARG A 18 7.32 5.47 14.69
C ARG A 18 7.63 4.40 13.64
N THR A 19 7.70 3.12 14.05
CA THR A 19 7.89 2.03 13.09
C THR A 19 6.72 1.95 12.12
N PHE A 20 5.49 2.05 12.63
CA PHE A 20 4.28 2.06 11.80
C PHE A 20 4.36 3.18 10.75
N ALA A 21 4.73 4.39 11.18
CA ALA A 21 4.85 5.53 10.27
C ALA A 21 5.91 5.30 9.18
N ARG A 22 7.05 4.68 9.54
CA ARG A 22 8.09 4.39 8.55
C ARG A 22 7.60 3.41 7.50
N VAL A 23 6.87 2.37 7.91
CA VAL A 23 6.36 1.38 6.96
C VAL A 23 5.25 1.96 6.10
N ILE A 24 4.39 2.82 6.66
CA ILE A 24 3.41 3.57 5.87
C ILE A 24 4.10 4.42 4.81
N THR A 25 5.20 5.09 5.19
CA THR A 25 5.96 5.89 4.23
C THR A 25 6.50 5.03 3.09
N SER A 26 7.07 3.87 3.42
CA SER A 26 7.57 2.93 2.39
C SER A 26 6.44 2.46 1.48
N LEU A 27 5.30 2.11 2.05
CA LEU A 27 4.13 1.66 1.28
C LEU A 27 3.64 2.77 0.34
N THR A 28 3.63 4.02 0.80
CA THR A 28 3.23 5.17 -0.02
C THR A 28 4.18 5.35 -1.19
N GLU A 29 5.49 5.26 -0.93
CA GLU A 29 6.50 5.40 -1.98
C GLU A 29 6.39 4.27 -3.01
N GLU A 30 6.09 3.06 -2.57
CA GLU A 30 5.91 1.92 -3.46
C GLU A 30 4.66 2.08 -4.32
N ALA A 31 3.57 2.59 -3.75
CA ALA A 31 2.36 2.88 -4.51
C ALA A 31 2.63 3.92 -5.60
N GLU A 32 3.40 4.97 -5.28
CA GLU A 32 3.81 5.97 -6.26
C GLU A 32 4.65 5.35 -7.37
N ALA A 33 5.61 4.51 -6.99
CA ALA A 33 6.49 3.85 -7.95
C ALA A 33 5.69 2.95 -8.90
N ILE A 34 4.69 2.23 -8.40
CA ILE A 34 3.82 1.40 -9.23
C ILE A 34 3.14 2.25 -10.29
N SER A 35 2.63 3.43 -9.90
CA SER A 35 1.97 4.35 -10.83
C SER A 35 2.95 4.90 -11.87
N TRP A 36 4.14 5.29 -11.43
CA TRP A 36 5.15 5.85 -12.33
C TRP A 36 5.62 4.81 -13.36
N TYR A 37 5.86 3.57 -12.94
CA TYR A 37 6.22 2.51 -13.87
C TYR A 37 5.09 2.22 -14.85
N GLN A 38 3.84 2.23 -14.37
CA GLN A 38 2.70 2.02 -15.26
C GLN A 38 2.67 3.06 -16.38
N GLN A 39 2.95 4.32 -16.05
CA GLN A 39 2.98 5.40 -17.02
C GLN A 39 4.15 5.25 -18.00
N ARG A 40 5.34 4.92 -17.48
CA ARG A 40 6.52 4.72 -18.31
C ARG A 40 6.34 3.57 -19.28
N ILE A 41 5.81 2.45 -18.80
CA ILE A 41 5.56 1.27 -19.63
C ILE A 41 4.60 1.61 -20.76
N SER A 42 3.59 2.44 -20.49
CA SER A 42 2.56 2.75 -21.49
C SER A 42 3.11 3.56 -22.66
N VAL A 43 4.18 4.31 -22.47
CA VAL A 43 4.74 5.16 -23.52
C VAL A 43 6.06 4.65 -24.09
N GLU A 44 6.68 3.65 -23.47
CA GLU A 44 7.97 3.15 -23.93
C GLU A 44 7.81 2.26 -25.16
N ALA A 45 8.51 2.57 -26.23
CA ALA A 45 8.45 1.82 -27.47
C ALA A 45 9.48 0.68 -27.53
N ASP A 46 10.60 0.80 -26.82
CA ASP A 46 11.65 -0.22 -26.84
C ASP A 46 11.23 -1.44 -26.02
N PRO A 47 11.17 -2.63 -26.62
CA PRO A 47 10.70 -3.82 -25.90
C PRO A 47 11.58 -4.22 -24.72
N GLU A 48 12.89 -4.10 -24.84
CA GLU A 48 13.81 -4.47 -23.76
C GLU A 48 13.69 -3.50 -22.60
N ALA A 49 13.63 -2.21 -22.86
CA ALA A 49 13.42 -1.21 -21.83
C ALA A 49 12.10 -1.42 -21.12
N ARG A 50 11.05 -1.75 -21.89
CA ARG A 50 9.72 -2.01 -21.31
C ARG A 50 9.74 -3.22 -20.39
N ASP A 51 10.47 -4.28 -20.77
CA ASP A 51 10.58 -5.47 -19.94
C ASP A 51 11.29 -5.17 -18.61
N ILE A 52 12.33 -4.34 -18.65
CA ILE A 52 13.02 -3.90 -17.44
C ILE A 52 12.05 -3.14 -16.51
N MET A 53 11.26 -2.25 -17.09
CA MET A 53 10.28 -1.46 -16.34
C MET A 53 9.20 -2.34 -15.72
N ARG A 54 8.73 -3.35 -16.46
CA ARG A 54 7.75 -4.30 -15.91
C ARG A 54 8.31 -5.09 -14.75
N ASN A 55 9.56 -5.54 -14.88
CA ASN A 55 10.22 -6.26 -13.79
C ASN A 55 10.34 -5.37 -12.55
N ALA A 56 10.71 -4.11 -12.74
CA ALA A 56 10.81 -3.16 -11.63
C ALA A 56 9.44 -2.92 -10.98
N GLN A 57 8.38 -2.81 -11.77
CA GLN A 57 7.03 -2.65 -11.23
C GLN A 57 6.60 -3.87 -10.41
N GLU A 58 6.90 -5.07 -10.90
CA GLU A 58 6.54 -6.30 -10.20
C GLU A 58 7.26 -6.41 -8.85
N GLU A 59 8.51 -5.93 -8.77
CA GLU A 59 9.20 -5.85 -7.50
C GLU A 59 8.47 -4.94 -6.52
N GLU A 60 7.90 -3.84 -7.00
CA GLU A 60 7.13 -2.94 -6.15
C GLU A 60 5.81 -3.56 -5.70
N PHE A 61 5.19 -4.41 -6.51
CA PHE A 61 4.01 -5.16 -6.06
C PHE A 61 4.34 -6.00 -4.82
N LYS A 62 5.48 -6.67 -4.86
CA LYS A 62 5.93 -7.51 -3.76
C LYS A 62 6.24 -6.68 -2.52
N HIS A 63 6.97 -5.59 -2.68
CA HIS A 63 7.31 -4.71 -1.56
C HIS A 63 6.05 -4.15 -0.90
N PHE A 64 5.10 -3.69 -1.70
CA PHE A 64 3.82 -3.17 -1.21
C PHE A 64 3.09 -4.23 -0.39
N GLY A 65 3.04 -5.46 -0.91
CA GLY A 65 2.36 -6.55 -0.22
C GLY A 65 3.00 -6.89 1.12
N MET A 66 4.35 -6.89 1.17
CA MET A 66 5.05 -7.18 2.42
C MET A 66 4.82 -6.09 3.46
N ASP A 67 4.88 -4.83 3.05
CA ASP A 67 4.62 -3.71 3.96
C ASP A 67 3.18 -3.74 4.46
N LEU A 68 2.23 -3.99 3.56
CA LEU A 68 0.82 -4.05 3.93
C LEU A 68 0.56 -5.16 4.93
N GLU A 69 1.11 -6.34 4.69
CA GLU A 69 0.93 -7.47 5.62
C GLU A 69 1.48 -7.12 7.01
N PHE A 70 2.66 -6.49 7.07
CA PHE A 70 3.25 -6.07 8.33
C PHE A 70 2.30 -5.12 9.08
N LEU A 71 1.78 -4.11 8.38
CA LEU A 71 0.88 -3.12 8.96
C LEU A 71 -0.41 -3.77 9.47
N LEU A 72 -0.98 -4.68 8.68
CA LEU A 72 -2.23 -5.34 9.05
C LEU A 72 -2.07 -6.24 10.26
N ARG A 73 -0.89 -6.81 10.47
CA ARG A 73 -0.61 -7.58 11.69
C ARG A 73 -0.58 -6.69 12.93
N LYS A 74 -0.31 -5.39 12.76
CA LYS A 74 -0.29 -4.42 13.86
C LYS A 74 -1.64 -3.77 14.10
N LYS A 75 -2.55 -3.83 13.12
CA LYS A 75 -3.88 -3.19 13.21
C LYS A 75 -4.96 -4.20 12.85
N THR A 76 -5.37 -4.98 13.83
CA THR A 76 -6.33 -6.06 13.63
C THR A 76 -7.64 -5.60 12.99
N LYS A 77 -8.16 -4.45 13.40
CA LYS A 77 -9.41 -3.93 12.83
C LYS A 77 -9.24 -3.61 11.33
N TRP A 78 -8.12 -3.02 10.96
CA TRP A 78 -7.82 -2.73 9.56
C TRP A 78 -7.73 -4.04 8.75
N ARG A 79 -7.03 -5.02 9.29
CA ARG A 79 -6.93 -6.34 8.66
C ARG A 79 -8.30 -6.96 8.44
N ASP A 80 -9.15 -6.97 9.46
CA ASP A 80 -10.48 -7.56 9.37
C ASP A 80 -11.34 -6.84 8.33
N THR A 81 -11.26 -5.51 8.29
CA THR A 81 -11.96 -4.72 7.28
C THR A 81 -11.54 -5.12 5.86
N LEU A 82 -10.22 -5.21 5.62
CA LEU A 82 -9.73 -5.55 4.28
C LEU A 82 -10.08 -6.98 3.87
N LYS A 83 -10.16 -7.91 4.80
CA LYS A 83 -10.54 -9.30 4.47
C LYS A 83 -11.95 -9.39 3.88
N GLU A 84 -12.82 -8.47 4.25
CA GLU A 84 -14.19 -8.47 3.71
C GLU A 84 -14.28 -7.80 2.34
N ILE A 85 -13.25 -7.10 1.92
CA ILE A 85 -13.24 -6.32 0.67
C ILE A 85 -12.37 -6.97 -0.40
N LEU A 86 -11.14 -7.36 -0.03
CA LEU A 86 -10.16 -7.84 -0.98
C LEU A 86 -10.46 -9.26 -1.44
N PHE A 87 -10.21 -9.50 -2.72
CA PHE A 87 -10.38 -10.82 -3.35
C PHE A 87 -11.81 -11.33 -3.30
N GLN A 88 -12.79 -10.43 -3.19
CA GLN A 88 -14.20 -10.77 -3.22
C GLN A 88 -14.78 -10.45 -4.59
N ALA A 89 -15.63 -11.33 -5.10
CA ALA A 89 -16.37 -11.04 -6.33
C ALA A 89 -17.56 -10.13 -5.99
N GLY A 90 -18.04 -9.39 -6.97
CA GLY A 90 -19.25 -8.56 -6.81
C GLY A 90 -18.95 -7.09 -6.63
N ASP A 91 -19.86 -6.38 -5.98
CA ASP A 91 -19.82 -4.93 -5.86
C ASP A 91 -18.86 -4.49 -4.75
N ILE A 92 -17.80 -3.77 -5.13
CA ILE A 92 -16.76 -3.33 -4.20
C ILE A 92 -17.30 -2.42 -3.11
N VAL A 93 -18.16 -1.48 -3.47
CA VAL A 93 -18.70 -0.52 -2.50
C VAL A 93 -19.59 -1.21 -1.49
N GLU A 94 -20.41 -2.15 -1.95
CA GLU A 94 -21.28 -2.93 -1.09
C GLU A 94 -20.46 -3.75 -0.08
N HIS A 95 -19.38 -4.40 -0.54
CA HIS A 95 -18.48 -5.13 0.36
C HIS A 95 -17.83 -4.19 1.37
N GLY A 96 -17.47 -2.97 0.94
CA GLY A 96 -16.90 -1.98 1.84
C GLY A 96 -17.86 -1.56 2.95
N ASP A 97 -19.11 -1.33 2.59
CA ASP A 97 -20.14 -0.97 3.57
C ASP A 97 -20.39 -2.11 4.57
N GLU A 98 -20.49 -3.32 4.06
CA GLU A 98 -20.66 -4.51 4.91
C GLU A 98 -19.46 -4.75 5.82
N ALA A 99 -18.26 -4.52 5.31
CA ALA A 99 -17.02 -4.67 6.08
C ALA A 99 -17.02 -3.71 7.26
N GLN A 100 -17.42 -2.47 7.05
CA GLN A 100 -17.47 -1.47 8.10
C GLN A 100 -18.48 -1.86 9.18
N GLU A 101 -19.65 -2.35 8.80
CA GLU A 101 -20.67 -2.79 9.74
C GLU A 101 -20.18 -3.95 10.60
N LYS A 102 -19.47 -4.91 10.00
CA LYS A 102 -18.96 -6.08 10.73
C LYS A 102 -17.83 -5.76 11.70
N THR A 103 -17.02 -4.75 11.38
CA THR A 103 -15.83 -4.43 12.18
C THR A 103 -16.06 -3.28 13.15
N ASP A 104 -17.18 -2.56 13.03
CA ASP A 104 -17.55 -1.55 13.99
C ASP A 104 -18.26 -2.20 15.17
#